data_6fbb29b0032b46362108e31ad5d98947
#
_entry.id   6fbb29b0032b46362108e31ad5d98947
#
_cell.length_a   1.000
_cell.length_b   1.000
_cell.length_c   1.000
_cell.angle_alpha   90.00
_cell.angle_beta   90.00
_cell.angle_gamma   90.00
#
_symmetry.space_group_name_H-M   'P 1'
#
loop_
_entity.id
_entity.type
_entity.pdbx_description
1 polymer ?
#
loop_
_entity_poly.entity_id
_entity_poly.type
_entity_poly.pdbx_seq_one_letter_code
_entity_poly.pdbx_strand_id
1 'polypeptide(L)'
;MGCEISKILYIYIVIMTKKLTPFLKPNEVLSETEVDYLKEKSDFKGIALLFHAWFVIGLSVLVYSLFPNIFTFLAAVLVIAGRQLGLAILMHEGAHGLITNNTKLNNHLSQWICAFPVWSDTYGYRHYHLAHHRNTQLEDDPDLSLSKPFPVEKKSMLRKVL
;
A
#
# COMPACT_ATOMS: atom_id res chain seq x y z
N MET A 1 -26.05 0.15 16.85
CA MET A 1 -26.30 0.41 15.43
C MET A 1 -26.69 1.85 15.09
N GLY A 2 -27.36 2.60 15.96
CA GLY A 2 -27.73 4.02 15.69
C GLY A 2 -26.59 5.05 15.75
N CYS A 3 -25.51 4.76 16.46
CA CYS A 3 -24.40 5.72 16.65
C CYS A 3 -23.45 5.81 15.42
N GLU A 4 -23.26 4.74 14.69
CA GLU A 4 -22.40 4.76 13.49
C GLU A 4 -23.05 5.43 12.28
N ILE A 5 -24.35 5.24 12.09
CA ILE A 5 -25.09 5.87 11.01
C ILE A 5 -25.12 7.40 11.17
N SER A 6 -25.24 7.89 12.42
CA SER A 6 -25.20 9.34 12.69
C SER A 6 -23.81 9.94 12.43
N LYS A 7 -22.73 9.22 12.71
CA LYS A 7 -21.35 9.65 12.40
C LYS A 7 -21.11 9.71 10.90
N ILE A 8 -21.54 8.70 10.15
CA ILE A 8 -21.42 8.68 8.67
C ILE A 8 -22.23 9.82 8.04
N LEU A 9 -23.45 10.05 8.52
CA LEU A 9 -24.29 11.14 8.06
C LEU A 9 -23.69 12.51 8.38
N TYR A 10 -23.11 12.67 9.59
CA TYR A 10 -22.42 13.89 9.99
C TYR A 10 -21.19 14.16 9.11
N ILE A 11 -20.36 13.14 8.85
CA ILE A 11 -19.21 13.22 7.93
C ILE A 11 -19.68 13.63 6.53
N TYR A 12 -20.75 13.03 6.02
CA TYR A 12 -21.31 13.36 4.70
C TYR A 12 -21.81 14.81 4.64
N ILE A 13 -22.48 15.29 5.69
CA ILE A 13 -22.97 16.67 5.79
C ILE A 13 -21.79 17.65 5.87
N VAL A 14 -20.76 17.36 6.66
CA VAL A 14 -19.55 18.20 6.79
C VAL A 14 -18.80 18.29 5.45
N ILE A 15 -18.69 17.19 4.71
CA ILE A 15 -18.09 17.17 3.37
C ILE A 15 -18.91 18.00 2.38
N MET A 16 -20.24 17.93 2.44
CA MET A 16 -21.12 18.62 1.52
C MET A 16 -21.34 20.11 1.83
N THR A 17 -21.19 20.54 3.09
CA THR A 17 -21.45 21.93 3.50
C THR A 17 -20.20 22.81 3.57
N LYS A 18 -19.01 22.24 3.77
CA LYS A 18 -17.76 22.98 3.61
C LYS A 18 -17.46 23.13 2.11
N LYS A 19 -17.41 24.37 1.62
CA LYS A 19 -16.72 24.71 0.36
C LYS A 19 -15.41 23.93 0.37
N LEU A 20 -15.27 22.95 -0.53
CA LEU A 20 -14.17 22.02 -0.65
C LEU A 20 -12.82 22.75 -0.50
N THR A 21 -12.31 22.83 0.72
CA THR A 21 -10.86 22.88 0.90
C THR A 21 -10.38 21.48 0.51
N PRO A 22 -9.43 21.32 -0.39
CA PRO A 22 -9.10 20.03 -0.99
C PRO A 22 -8.65 18.96 0.02
N PHE A 23 -8.41 19.32 1.27
CA PHE A 23 -7.93 18.40 2.29
C PHE A 23 -8.57 18.69 3.66
N LEU A 24 -9.44 17.80 4.14
CA LEU A 24 -9.87 17.77 5.53
C LEU A 24 -8.72 17.20 6.38
N LYS A 25 -8.35 17.91 7.43
CA LYS A 25 -7.38 17.37 8.40
C LYS A 25 -8.04 16.29 9.25
N PRO A 26 -7.34 15.20 9.63
CA PRO A 26 -7.91 14.13 10.44
C PRO A 26 -8.62 14.63 11.71
N ASN A 27 -8.06 15.63 12.41
CA ASN A 27 -8.62 16.22 13.63
C ASN A 27 -9.88 17.08 13.40
N GLU A 28 -10.27 17.34 12.17
CA GLU A 28 -11.55 17.99 11.85
C GLU A 28 -12.73 16.99 11.78
N VAL A 29 -12.42 15.70 11.68
CA VAL A 29 -13.39 14.61 11.47
C VAL A 29 -13.35 13.58 12.59
N LEU A 30 -12.17 13.37 13.19
CA LEU A 30 -11.91 12.38 14.24
C LEU A 30 -11.47 13.08 15.52
N SER A 31 -11.79 12.49 16.67
CA SER A 31 -11.24 12.89 17.96
C SER A 31 -9.74 12.56 18.04
N GLU A 32 -9.00 13.24 18.92
CA GLU A 32 -7.57 12.97 19.12
C GLU A 32 -7.31 11.51 19.49
N THR A 33 -8.15 10.92 20.35
CA THR A 33 -8.04 9.51 20.74
C THR A 33 -8.26 8.55 19.58
N GLU A 34 -9.16 8.85 18.64
CA GLU A 34 -9.36 8.06 17.42
C GLU A 34 -8.17 8.18 16.46
N VAL A 35 -7.62 9.40 16.34
CA VAL A 35 -6.41 9.63 15.54
C VAL A 35 -5.21 8.88 16.10
N ASP A 36 -5.00 8.91 17.40
CA ASP A 36 -3.89 8.22 18.06
C ASP A 36 -4.03 6.70 17.94
N TYR A 37 -5.24 6.16 18.15
CA TYR A 37 -5.52 4.74 17.92
C TYR A 37 -5.22 4.30 16.49
N LEU A 38 -5.61 5.10 15.49
CA LEU A 38 -5.35 4.79 14.06
C LEU A 38 -3.88 4.90 13.68
N LYS A 39 -3.08 5.68 14.43
CA LYS A 39 -1.64 5.82 14.23
C LYS A 39 -0.81 4.78 14.97
N GLU A 40 -1.43 3.95 15.80
CA GLU A 40 -0.70 2.94 16.57
C GLU A 40 -0.03 1.92 15.65
N LYS A 41 1.28 1.74 15.82
CA LYS A 41 2.09 0.81 15.06
C LYS A 41 2.47 -0.39 15.93
N SER A 42 2.59 -1.55 15.30
CA SER A 42 3.01 -2.78 15.97
C SER A 42 4.19 -3.41 15.21
N ASP A 43 5.36 -3.38 15.82
CA ASP A 43 6.57 -4.02 15.29
C ASP A 43 6.34 -5.52 15.04
N PHE A 44 5.62 -6.17 15.94
CA PHE A 44 5.31 -7.59 15.79
C PHE A 44 4.48 -7.88 14.54
N LYS A 45 3.44 -7.08 14.28
CA LYS A 45 2.60 -7.24 13.08
C LYS A 45 3.40 -6.98 11.80
N GLY A 46 4.21 -5.92 11.77
CA GLY A 46 5.05 -5.59 10.62
C GLY A 46 6.06 -6.70 10.30
N ILE A 47 6.78 -7.19 11.32
CA ILE A 47 7.75 -8.29 11.15
C ILE A 47 7.04 -9.60 10.77
N ALA A 48 5.88 -9.90 11.35
CA ALA A 48 5.12 -11.09 11.02
C ALA A 48 4.64 -11.10 9.56
N LEU A 49 4.25 -9.95 9.01
CA LEU A 49 3.89 -9.83 7.60
C LEU A 49 5.08 -10.08 6.66
N LEU A 50 6.27 -9.56 7.02
CA LEU A 50 7.51 -9.84 6.28
C LEU A 50 7.84 -11.33 6.31
N PHE A 51 7.82 -11.92 7.49
CA PHE A 51 8.09 -13.35 7.67
C PHE A 51 7.08 -14.19 6.86
N HIS A 52 5.79 -13.88 6.93
CA HIS A 52 4.76 -14.57 6.17
C HIS A 52 5.01 -14.50 4.66
N ALA A 53 5.34 -13.33 4.13
CA ALA A 53 5.60 -13.18 2.69
C ALA A 53 6.75 -14.09 2.23
N TRP A 54 7.88 -14.07 2.94
CA TRP A 54 9.05 -14.89 2.63
C TRP A 54 8.85 -16.39 2.91
N PHE A 55 8.12 -16.73 3.97
CA PHE A 55 7.77 -18.10 4.28
C PHE A 55 6.95 -18.74 3.14
N VAL A 56 5.96 -18.02 2.61
CA VAL A 56 5.14 -18.51 1.49
C VAL A 56 5.96 -18.65 0.21
N ILE A 57 6.89 -17.72 -0.07
CA ILE A 57 7.82 -17.85 -1.19
C ILE A 57 8.68 -19.11 -1.02
N GLY A 58 9.32 -19.26 0.14
CA GLY A 58 10.18 -20.42 0.44
C GLY A 58 9.42 -21.74 0.38
N LEU A 59 8.21 -21.79 0.92
CA LEU A 59 7.34 -22.97 0.85
C LEU A 59 6.97 -23.33 -0.60
N SER A 60 6.69 -22.34 -1.43
CA SER A 60 6.36 -22.58 -2.85
C SER A 60 7.54 -23.18 -3.62
N VAL A 61 8.75 -22.67 -3.36
CA VAL A 61 10.00 -23.24 -3.94
C VAL A 61 10.24 -24.65 -3.42
N LEU A 62 10.04 -24.89 -2.14
CA LEU A 62 10.21 -26.22 -1.52
C LEU A 62 9.24 -27.24 -2.13
N VAL A 63 7.95 -26.89 -2.26
CA VAL A 63 6.94 -27.79 -2.84
C VAL A 63 7.31 -28.14 -4.28
N TYR A 64 7.71 -27.17 -5.09
CA TYR A 64 8.19 -27.45 -6.45
C TYR A 64 9.43 -28.33 -6.45
N SER A 65 10.39 -28.10 -5.55
CA SER A 65 11.62 -28.90 -5.47
C SER A 65 11.37 -30.34 -5.07
N LEU A 66 10.39 -30.60 -4.22
CA LEU A 66 10.03 -31.96 -3.78
C LEU A 66 9.13 -32.70 -4.83
N PHE A 67 8.32 -31.99 -5.59
CA PHE A 67 7.37 -32.53 -6.55
C PHE A 67 7.49 -31.80 -7.90
N PRO A 68 8.61 -31.90 -8.62
CA PRO A 68 8.85 -31.15 -9.85
C PRO A 68 7.97 -31.63 -11.00
N ASN A 69 6.95 -30.85 -11.31
CA ASN A 69 6.05 -31.06 -12.47
C ASN A 69 5.46 -29.71 -12.91
N ILE A 70 4.78 -29.70 -14.08
CA ILE A 70 4.23 -28.47 -14.65
C ILE A 70 3.20 -27.79 -13.73
N PHE A 71 2.40 -28.55 -13.00
CA PHE A 71 1.36 -27.97 -12.13
C PHE A 71 1.98 -27.28 -10.90
N THR A 72 2.95 -27.92 -10.24
CA THR A 72 3.66 -27.32 -9.11
C THR A 72 4.51 -26.15 -9.55
N PHE A 73 5.09 -26.17 -10.76
CA PHE A 73 5.78 -25.03 -11.34
C PHE A 73 4.85 -23.84 -11.53
N LEU A 74 3.72 -24.03 -12.23
CA LEU A 74 2.76 -22.96 -12.48
C LEU A 74 2.15 -22.42 -11.17
N ALA A 75 1.86 -23.29 -10.21
CA ALA A 75 1.38 -22.88 -8.89
C ALA A 75 2.45 -22.02 -8.16
N ALA A 76 3.71 -22.44 -8.17
CA ALA A 76 4.80 -21.68 -7.56
C ALA A 76 4.96 -20.30 -8.23
N VAL A 77 4.91 -20.23 -9.56
CA VAL A 77 4.99 -18.96 -10.30
C VAL A 77 3.86 -18.01 -9.88
N LEU A 78 2.62 -18.47 -9.83
CA LEU A 78 1.47 -17.65 -9.44
C LEU A 78 1.57 -17.17 -7.99
N VAL A 79 1.94 -18.06 -7.06
CA VAL A 79 2.06 -17.72 -5.65
C VAL A 79 3.21 -16.73 -5.43
N ILE A 80 4.37 -16.96 -6.04
CA ILE A 80 5.55 -16.07 -5.93
C ILE A 80 5.23 -14.70 -6.53
N ALA A 81 4.59 -14.63 -7.71
CA ALA A 81 4.17 -13.37 -8.31
C ALA A 81 3.25 -12.57 -7.37
N GLY A 82 2.26 -13.23 -6.76
CA GLY A 82 1.40 -12.60 -5.75
C GLY A 82 2.18 -12.13 -4.51
N ARG A 83 3.22 -12.85 -4.09
CA ARG A 83 4.08 -12.43 -2.95
C ARG A 83 5.02 -11.29 -3.32
N GLN A 84 5.52 -11.22 -4.55
CA GLN A 84 6.29 -10.07 -5.02
C GLN A 84 5.45 -8.78 -4.96
N LEU A 85 4.18 -8.82 -5.39
CA LEU A 85 3.26 -7.72 -5.18
C LEU A 85 3.09 -7.40 -3.68
N GLY A 86 2.96 -8.41 -2.82
CA GLY A 86 2.92 -8.25 -1.37
C GLY A 86 4.17 -7.56 -0.80
N LEU A 87 5.37 -7.89 -1.29
CA LEU A 87 6.62 -7.22 -0.91
C LEU A 87 6.65 -5.76 -1.38
N ALA A 88 6.12 -5.45 -2.57
CA ALA A 88 5.98 -4.08 -3.04
C ALA A 88 5.04 -3.25 -2.15
N ILE A 89 3.93 -3.85 -1.68
CA ILE A 89 3.03 -3.22 -0.71
C ILE A 89 3.75 -3.00 0.63
N LEU A 90 4.52 -3.98 1.13
CA LEU A 90 5.28 -3.81 2.37
C LEU A 90 6.41 -2.76 2.23
N MET A 91 7.02 -2.63 1.05
CA MET A 91 7.93 -1.53 0.74
C MET A 91 7.20 -0.17 0.82
N HIS A 92 6.00 -0.08 0.29
CA HIS A 92 5.14 1.11 0.40
C HIS A 92 4.87 1.47 1.87
N GLU A 93 4.48 0.50 2.70
CA GLU A 93 4.31 0.69 4.15
C GLU A 93 5.63 1.14 4.81
N GLY A 94 6.76 0.57 4.38
CA GLY A 94 8.09 0.98 4.83
C GLY A 94 8.47 2.41 4.40
N ALA A 95 7.99 2.87 3.25
CA ALA A 95 8.15 4.26 2.84
C ALA A 95 7.42 5.24 3.77
N HIS A 96 6.27 4.83 4.33
CA HIS A 96 5.56 5.56 5.38
C HIS A 96 6.13 5.35 6.79
N GLY A 97 7.13 4.46 6.96
CA GLY A 97 7.71 4.15 8.27
C GLY A 97 6.80 3.26 9.14
N LEU A 98 6.00 2.39 8.54
CA LEU A 98 4.94 1.63 9.21
C LEU A 98 5.30 0.17 9.51
N ILE A 99 6.46 -0.34 9.04
CA ILE A 99 6.87 -1.73 9.32
C ILE A 99 7.28 -1.87 10.80
N THR A 100 8.10 -0.92 11.32
CA THR A 100 8.51 -0.90 12.72
C THR A 100 8.60 0.52 13.27
N ASN A 101 8.53 0.65 14.61
CA ASN A 101 8.69 1.94 15.30
C ASN A 101 10.14 2.47 15.20
N ASN A 102 11.12 1.58 15.15
CA ASN A 102 12.51 1.98 14.96
C ASN A 102 12.76 2.35 13.50
N THR A 103 13.00 3.63 13.24
CA THR A 103 13.19 4.17 11.88
C THR A 103 14.36 3.52 11.11
N LYS A 104 15.48 3.22 11.79
CA LYS A 104 16.63 2.57 11.14
C LYS A 104 16.29 1.15 10.71
N LEU A 105 15.65 0.39 11.61
CA LEU A 105 15.18 -0.96 11.32
C LEU A 105 14.12 -0.97 10.23
N ASN A 106 13.13 -0.08 10.30
CA ASN A 106 12.12 0.09 9.26
C ASN A 106 12.76 0.31 7.87
N ASN A 107 13.69 1.24 7.80
CA ASN A 107 14.36 1.57 6.53
C ASN A 107 15.18 0.40 6.00
N HIS A 108 15.90 -0.31 6.89
CA HIS A 108 16.68 -1.48 6.51
C HIS A 108 15.81 -2.62 6.00
N LEU A 109 14.75 -2.98 6.72
CA LEU A 109 13.80 -4.02 6.32
C LEU A 109 13.10 -3.66 5.01
N SER A 110 12.60 -2.42 4.89
CA SER A 110 11.95 -1.95 3.68
C SER A 110 12.88 -2.03 2.46
N GLN A 111 14.13 -1.58 2.59
CA GLN A 111 15.07 -1.55 1.49
C GLN A 111 15.53 -2.94 1.07
N TRP A 112 16.03 -3.73 2.03
CA TRP A 112 16.70 -5.00 1.71
C TRP A 112 15.75 -6.19 1.58
N ILE A 113 14.69 -6.21 2.38
CA ILE A 113 13.78 -7.36 2.47
C ILE A 113 12.55 -7.18 1.57
N CYS A 114 12.14 -5.92 1.28
CA CYS A 114 10.97 -5.65 0.46
C CYS A 114 11.33 -5.11 -0.94
N ALA A 115 12.10 -4.01 -1.01
CA ALA A 115 12.34 -3.28 -2.26
C ALA A 115 13.26 -4.04 -3.22
N PHE A 116 14.45 -4.41 -2.79
CA PHE A 116 15.42 -5.06 -3.68
C PHE A 116 14.92 -6.37 -4.31
N PRO A 117 14.19 -7.25 -3.60
CA PRO A 117 13.63 -8.45 -4.22
C PRO A 117 12.62 -8.19 -5.36
N VAL A 118 12.07 -6.98 -5.42
CA VAL A 118 11.13 -6.55 -6.49
C VAL A 118 11.74 -5.48 -7.41
N TRP A 119 13.09 -5.39 -7.44
CA TRP A 119 13.85 -4.46 -8.29
C TRP A 119 13.46 -2.99 -8.07
N SER A 120 13.17 -2.61 -6.84
CA SER A 120 12.77 -1.27 -6.45
C SER A 120 13.73 -0.69 -5.40
N ASP A 121 13.56 0.61 -5.10
CA ASP A 121 14.30 1.34 -4.08
C ASP A 121 13.35 2.11 -3.17
N THR A 122 13.37 1.80 -1.88
CA THR A 122 12.49 2.44 -0.89
C THR A 122 12.73 3.93 -0.76
N TYR A 123 13.97 4.41 -0.87
CA TYR A 123 14.27 5.83 -0.66
C TYR A 123 13.79 6.68 -1.82
N GLY A 124 14.08 6.26 -3.06
CA GLY A 124 13.59 6.92 -4.25
C GLY A 124 12.06 6.88 -4.33
N TYR A 125 11.47 5.70 -4.06
CA TYR A 125 10.02 5.54 -4.00
C TYR A 125 9.36 6.45 -2.94
N ARG A 126 9.93 6.52 -1.73
CA ARG A 126 9.43 7.37 -0.64
C ARG A 126 9.34 8.82 -1.06
N HIS A 127 10.40 9.34 -1.69
CA HIS A 127 10.42 10.73 -2.12
C HIS A 127 9.30 11.05 -3.10
N TYR A 128 9.16 10.23 -4.12
CA TYR A 128 8.11 10.31 -5.13
C TYR A 128 6.71 10.17 -4.52
N HIS A 129 6.52 9.12 -3.72
CA HIS A 129 5.23 8.74 -3.15
C HIS A 129 4.70 9.76 -2.12
N LEU A 130 5.56 10.30 -1.28
CA LEU A 130 5.16 11.36 -0.35
C LEU A 130 4.89 12.70 -1.06
N ALA A 131 5.50 12.95 -2.22
CA ALA A 131 5.13 14.08 -3.06
C ALA A 131 3.72 13.89 -3.66
N HIS A 132 3.39 12.66 -4.12
CA HIS A 132 2.04 12.30 -4.54
C HIS A 132 1.01 12.51 -3.42
N HIS A 133 1.23 11.98 -2.21
CA HIS A 133 0.32 12.19 -1.09
C HIS A 133 0.09 13.65 -0.74
N ARG A 134 1.12 14.48 -0.85
CA ARG A 134 1.03 15.92 -0.58
C ARG A 134 0.24 16.68 -1.62
N ASN A 135 0.36 16.27 -2.89
CA ASN A 135 -0.15 16.98 -4.05
C ASN A 135 -1.25 16.20 -4.78
N THR A 136 -1.86 15.19 -4.17
CA THR A 136 -2.83 14.29 -4.80
C THR A 136 -3.86 15.07 -5.64
N GLN A 137 -3.94 14.77 -6.94
CA GLN A 137 -4.83 15.41 -7.94
C GLN A 137 -4.56 16.92 -8.18
N LEU A 138 -3.48 17.49 -7.66
CA LEU A 138 -3.03 18.84 -8.02
C LEU A 138 -2.09 18.80 -9.22
N GLU A 139 -1.74 19.97 -9.79
CA GLU A 139 -0.85 20.06 -10.97
C GLU A 139 0.54 19.49 -10.71
N ASP A 140 1.04 19.60 -9.46
CA ASP A 140 2.34 19.09 -9.02
C ASP A 140 2.30 17.61 -8.56
N ASP A 141 1.16 16.92 -8.72
CA ASP A 141 1.06 15.49 -8.40
C ASP A 141 1.85 14.67 -9.43
N PRO A 142 2.91 13.95 -9.01
CA PRO A 142 3.69 13.12 -9.94
C PRO A 142 2.86 12.00 -10.59
N ASP A 143 1.75 11.57 -9.97
CA ASP A 143 0.84 10.55 -10.49
C ASP A 143 -0.30 11.11 -11.34
N LEU A 144 -0.38 12.42 -11.53
CA LEU A 144 -1.46 13.05 -12.29
C LEU A 144 -1.54 12.51 -13.72
N SER A 145 -0.40 12.19 -14.33
CA SER A 145 -0.34 11.60 -15.68
C SER A 145 -1.02 10.23 -15.78
N LEU A 146 -1.08 9.48 -14.68
CA LEU A 146 -1.71 8.17 -14.61
C LEU A 146 -3.24 8.29 -14.48
N SER A 147 -3.72 9.28 -13.75
CA SER A 147 -5.15 9.48 -13.46
C SER A 147 -5.85 10.43 -14.44
N LYS A 148 -5.17 11.46 -14.95
CA LYS A 148 -5.69 12.48 -15.86
C LYS A 148 -6.41 11.94 -17.11
N PRO A 149 -5.99 10.81 -17.73
CA PRO A 149 -6.71 10.27 -18.88
C PRO A 149 -8.07 9.67 -18.57
N PHE A 150 -8.42 9.44 -17.30
CA PHE A 150 -9.69 8.82 -16.91
C PHE A 150 -10.84 9.85 -16.80
N PRO A 151 -12.08 9.47 -17.18
CA PRO A 151 -12.50 8.16 -17.69
C PRO A 151 -12.05 7.89 -19.14
N VAL A 152 -11.65 6.64 -19.43
CA VAL A 152 -11.24 6.21 -20.77
C VAL A 152 -12.33 5.37 -21.45
N GLU A 153 -12.39 5.41 -22.79
CA GLU A 153 -13.27 4.53 -23.56
C GLU A 153 -12.85 3.05 -23.44
N LYS A 154 -13.83 2.13 -23.55
CA LYS A 154 -13.59 0.67 -23.47
C LYS A 154 -12.51 0.20 -24.45
N LYS A 155 -12.48 0.74 -25.69
CA LYS A 155 -11.45 0.42 -26.68
C LYS A 155 -10.04 0.84 -26.25
N SER A 156 -9.92 1.98 -25.57
CA SER A 156 -8.64 2.47 -25.03
C SER A 156 -8.15 1.62 -23.86
N MET A 157 -9.07 1.16 -23.02
CA MET A 157 -8.75 0.26 -21.91
C MET A 157 -8.28 -1.12 -22.39
N LEU A 158 -8.97 -1.71 -23.38
CA LEU A 158 -8.57 -2.98 -23.98
C LEU A 158 -7.14 -2.92 -24.56
N ARG A 159 -6.76 -1.85 -25.25
CA ARG A 159 -5.39 -1.67 -25.78
C ARG A 159 -4.30 -1.54 -24.71
N LYS A 160 -4.66 -1.24 -23.45
CA LYS A 160 -3.71 -1.18 -22.33
C LYS A 160 -3.54 -2.51 -21.61
N VAL A 161 -4.49 -3.44 -21.81
CA VAL A 161 -4.50 -4.76 -21.16
C VAL A 161 -3.95 -5.84 -22.13
N LEU A 162 -4.07 -5.65 -23.43
CA LEU A 162 -3.54 -6.49 -24.49
C LEU A 162 -2.23 -5.93 -25.06
#